data_0c628f03747addd7046680d5df833349
#
_entry.id   0c628f03747addd7046680d5df833349
#
_cell.length_a   1.000
_cell.length_b   1.000
_cell.length_c   1.000
_cell.angle_alpha   90.00
_cell.angle_beta   90.00
_cell.angle_gamma   90.00
#
_symmetry.space_group_name_H-M   'P 1'
#
loop_
_entity.id
_entity.type
_entity.pdbx_description
1 polymer ?
#
loop_
_entity_poly.entity_id
_entity_poly.type
_entity_poly.pdbx_seq_one_letter_code
_entity_poly.pdbx_strand_id
1 'polypeptide(L)'
;MAQKEIDQISILTFKIGWEEFVIDLLDVKEIIQAGQIRKLPKSIDYIDGIYNYRGEIIHVINLRKKLSLDQYLLYHQKFSSFDEDTSSTKNFIIILKVESDLVGFYVDQIISIDHVMPDEIIGLSPIFQTSVAQDFIKGIINFEDRPKVMLDLSKIFSEVEKFRVKEDLSSLT
;
A
#
# COMPACT_ATOMS: atom_id res chain seq x y z
N MET A 1 -9.91 23.39 -33.04
CA MET A 1 -10.37 22.14 -32.42
C MET A 1 -9.55 21.95 -31.16
N ALA A 2 -10.16 22.14 -30.02
CA ALA A 2 -9.50 21.82 -28.74
C ALA A 2 -9.32 20.30 -28.68
N GLN A 3 -8.08 19.82 -28.72
CA GLN A 3 -7.76 18.49 -28.27
C GLN A 3 -8.19 18.40 -26.81
N LYS A 4 -9.22 17.61 -26.57
CA LYS A 4 -9.57 17.19 -25.23
C LYS A 4 -8.34 16.46 -24.72
N GLU A 5 -7.53 17.09 -23.85
CA GLU A 5 -6.53 16.37 -23.10
C GLU A 5 -7.28 15.26 -22.37
N ILE A 6 -7.04 14.06 -22.78
CA ILE A 6 -7.59 12.88 -22.13
C ILE A 6 -6.74 12.74 -20.87
N ASP A 7 -7.28 13.15 -19.73
CA ASP A 7 -6.63 13.05 -18.43
C ASP A 7 -6.44 11.58 -18.06
N GLN A 8 -5.30 11.04 -18.44
CA GLN A 8 -4.89 9.71 -17.99
C GLN A 8 -4.43 9.75 -16.55
N ILE A 9 -4.76 8.71 -15.82
CA ILE A 9 -4.27 8.51 -14.46
C ILE A 9 -3.05 7.60 -14.52
N SER A 10 -1.93 8.06 -13.95
CA SER A 10 -0.75 7.23 -13.76
C SER A 10 -0.92 6.38 -12.50
N ILE A 11 -0.73 5.08 -12.63
CA ILE A 11 -0.89 4.12 -11.55
C ILE A 11 0.39 3.36 -11.32
N LEU A 12 0.64 3.05 -10.04
CA LEU A 12 1.73 2.21 -9.59
C LEU A 12 1.17 0.85 -9.19
N THR A 13 1.66 -0.21 -9.82
CA THR A 13 1.37 -1.58 -9.42
C THR A 13 2.49 -2.10 -8.52
N PHE A 14 2.13 -2.63 -7.38
CA PHE A 14 3.05 -3.25 -6.43
C PHE A 14 2.49 -4.58 -5.92
N LYS A 15 3.34 -5.37 -5.33
CA LYS A 15 3.02 -6.72 -4.87
C LYS A 15 3.23 -6.86 -3.38
N ILE A 16 2.28 -7.51 -2.73
CA ILE A 16 2.39 -7.96 -1.35
C ILE A 16 2.08 -9.45 -1.33
N GLY A 17 3.08 -10.28 -1.06
CA GLY A 17 2.94 -11.72 -1.23
C GLY A 17 2.60 -12.07 -2.68
N TRP A 18 1.46 -12.68 -2.89
CA TRP A 18 0.96 -13.08 -4.22
C TRP A 18 0.00 -12.07 -4.83
N GLU A 19 -0.48 -11.11 -4.05
CA GLU A 19 -1.48 -10.15 -4.47
C GLU A 19 -0.86 -8.88 -5.05
N GLU A 20 -1.41 -8.44 -6.16
CA GLU A 20 -1.07 -7.19 -6.80
C GLU A 20 -2.10 -6.11 -6.48
N PHE A 21 -1.61 -4.97 -6.06
CA PHE A 21 -2.41 -3.78 -5.79
C PHE A 21 -1.94 -2.61 -6.63
N VAL A 22 -2.83 -1.66 -6.80
CA VAL A 22 -2.59 -0.45 -7.57
C VAL A 22 -2.88 0.77 -6.69
N ILE A 23 -2.07 1.79 -6.83
CA ILE A 23 -2.31 3.11 -6.23
C ILE A 23 -2.12 4.20 -7.27
N ASP A 24 -2.72 5.37 -7.00
CA ASP A 24 -2.49 6.57 -7.81
C ASP A 24 -1.07 7.07 -7.60
N LEU A 25 -0.31 7.20 -8.68
CA LEU A 25 1.07 7.66 -8.62
C LEU A 25 1.19 9.11 -8.13
N LEU A 26 0.15 9.92 -8.30
CA LEU A 26 0.11 11.30 -7.77
C LEU A 26 0.19 11.36 -6.24
N ASP A 27 -0.28 10.32 -5.56
CA ASP A 27 -0.20 10.23 -4.10
C ASP A 27 1.20 9.86 -3.60
N VAL A 28 2.03 9.30 -4.47
CA VAL A 28 3.37 8.83 -4.14
C VAL A 28 4.37 9.97 -4.15
N LYS A 29 5.04 10.19 -3.03
CA LYS A 29 6.13 11.14 -2.95
C LYS A 29 7.44 10.55 -3.47
N GLU A 30 7.77 9.35 -3.03
CA GLU A 30 9.00 8.65 -3.42
C GLU A 30 8.85 7.15 -3.19
N ILE A 31 9.59 6.39 -3.96
CA ILE A 31 9.75 4.94 -3.77
C ILE A 31 11.23 4.70 -3.48
N ILE A 32 11.52 4.10 -2.34
CA ILE A 32 12.88 3.79 -1.92
C ILE A 32 13.06 2.30 -1.67
N GLN A 33 14.27 1.82 -1.85
CA GLN A 33 14.61 0.49 -1.40
C GLN A 33 14.64 0.48 0.13
N ALA A 34 14.01 -0.52 0.75
CA ALA A 34 13.97 -0.63 2.20
C ALA A 34 15.38 -0.80 2.76
N GLY A 35 15.80 0.14 3.59
CA GLY A 35 16.99 0.04 4.41
C GLY A 35 16.67 -0.54 5.79
N GLN A 36 17.45 -0.15 6.78
CA GLN A 36 17.21 -0.58 8.14
C GLN A 36 15.99 0.15 8.75
N ILE A 37 14.96 -0.62 9.04
CA ILE A 37 13.79 -0.16 9.77
C ILE A 37 14.04 -0.45 11.25
N ARG A 38 13.98 0.57 12.08
CA ARG A 38 14.12 0.42 13.53
C ARG A 38 12.77 0.08 14.15
N LYS A 39 12.67 -1.11 14.70
CA LYS A 39 11.46 -1.55 15.41
C LYS A 39 11.21 -0.72 16.67
N LEU A 40 9.94 -0.39 16.90
CA LEU A 40 9.50 0.29 18.12
C LEU A 40 8.95 -0.73 19.11
N PRO A 41 9.36 -0.67 20.39
CA PRO A 41 8.71 -1.46 21.43
C PRO A 41 7.28 -0.95 21.68
N LYS A 42 6.33 -1.87 21.84
CA LYS A 42 4.91 -1.59 22.13
C LYS A 42 4.17 -0.79 21.05
N SER A 43 4.62 -0.83 19.80
CA SER A 43 3.89 -0.23 18.70
C SER A 43 2.65 -1.04 18.31
N ILE A 44 1.80 -0.43 17.50
CA ILE A 44 0.65 -1.10 16.89
C ILE A 44 1.17 -2.20 15.95
N ASP A 45 0.50 -3.36 15.90
CA ASP A 45 0.98 -4.55 15.19
C ASP A 45 1.35 -4.33 13.73
N TYR A 46 0.63 -3.45 13.01
CA TYR A 46 0.90 -3.17 11.61
C TYR A 46 1.99 -2.12 11.38
N ILE A 47 2.54 -1.53 12.44
CA ILE A 47 3.70 -0.64 12.33
C ILE A 47 4.97 -1.47 12.47
N ASP A 48 5.72 -1.63 11.38
CA ASP A 48 7.00 -2.35 11.38
C ASP A 48 8.09 -1.60 12.16
N GLY A 49 8.01 -0.28 12.18
CA GLY A 49 8.95 0.55 12.89
C GLY A 49 9.05 1.95 12.33
N ILE A 50 10.20 2.55 12.50
CA ILE A 50 10.52 3.88 12.01
C ILE A 50 11.70 3.84 11.06
N TYR A 51 11.72 4.80 10.14
CA TYR A 51 12.77 4.99 9.16
C TYR A 51 13.18 6.46 9.10
N ASN A 52 14.48 6.72 9.01
CA ASN A 52 14.98 8.08 8.79
C ASN A 52 14.97 8.38 7.30
N TYR A 53 14.01 9.19 6.87
CA TYR A 53 13.88 9.65 5.51
C TYR A 53 14.33 11.11 5.41
N ARG A 54 15.50 11.34 4.85
CA ARG A 54 16.07 12.68 4.65
C ARG A 54 16.07 13.57 5.89
N GLY A 55 16.39 12.99 7.05
CA GLY A 55 16.40 13.68 8.34
C GLY A 55 15.05 13.75 9.04
N GLU A 56 14.00 13.27 8.42
CA GLU A 56 12.65 13.16 9.01
C GLU A 56 12.38 11.71 9.42
N ILE A 57 11.88 11.52 10.62
CA ILE A 57 11.51 10.19 11.11
C ILE A 57 10.07 9.89 10.68
N ILE A 58 9.89 8.83 9.92
CA ILE A 58 8.59 8.39 9.45
C ILE A 58 8.25 7.01 9.98
N HIS A 59 6.95 6.75 10.18
CA HIS A 59 6.47 5.40 10.47
C HIS A 59 6.45 4.56 9.21
N VAL A 60 6.81 3.29 9.35
CA VAL A 60 6.71 2.29 8.28
C VAL A 60 5.61 1.30 8.60
N ILE A 61 4.62 1.27 7.74
CA ILE A 61 3.42 0.45 7.85
C ILE A 61 3.59 -0.83 7.06
N ASN A 62 3.33 -1.95 7.69
CA ASN A 62 3.26 -3.24 7.03
C ASN A 62 1.85 -3.43 6.47
N LEU A 63 1.71 -3.27 5.15
CA LEU A 63 0.42 -3.41 4.48
C LEU A 63 -0.14 -4.83 4.58
N ARG A 64 0.70 -5.85 4.59
CA ARG A 64 0.28 -7.24 4.77
C ARG A 64 -0.52 -7.43 6.06
N LYS A 65 -0.01 -6.88 7.15
CA LYS A 65 -0.67 -6.92 8.46
C LYS A 65 -1.90 -6.00 8.49
N LYS A 66 -1.76 -4.78 7.99
CA LYS A 66 -2.87 -3.81 7.99
C LYS A 66 -4.07 -4.28 7.19
N LEU A 67 -3.84 -4.93 6.06
CA LEU A 67 -4.89 -5.49 5.20
C LEU A 67 -5.32 -6.90 5.63
N SER A 68 -4.74 -7.43 6.72
CA SER A 68 -5.01 -8.80 7.22
C SER A 68 -4.78 -9.88 6.17
N LEU A 69 -3.77 -9.71 5.33
CA LEU A 69 -3.44 -10.65 4.26
C LEU A 69 -2.73 -11.92 4.75
N ASP A 70 -2.21 -11.93 5.96
CA ASP A 70 -1.47 -13.07 6.49
C ASP A 70 -2.31 -14.35 6.53
N GLN A 71 -3.57 -14.25 6.93
CA GLN A 71 -4.48 -15.39 6.94
C GLN A 71 -4.77 -15.90 5.53
N TYR A 72 -4.97 -15.00 4.60
CA TYR A 72 -5.20 -15.31 3.21
C TYR A 72 -3.98 -15.96 2.55
N LEU A 73 -2.79 -15.44 2.80
CA LEU A 73 -1.54 -15.97 2.28
C LEU A 73 -1.20 -17.35 2.84
N LEU A 74 -1.45 -17.60 4.12
CA LEU A 74 -1.28 -18.90 4.75
C LEU A 74 -2.21 -19.97 4.15
N TYR A 75 -3.43 -19.57 3.82
CA TYR A 75 -4.37 -20.45 3.16
C TYR A 75 -3.90 -20.85 1.75
N HIS A 76 -3.40 -19.90 1.00
CA HIS A 76 -2.90 -20.13 -0.36
C HIS A 76 -1.56 -20.87 -0.38
N GLN A 77 -0.67 -20.68 0.60
CA GLN A 77 0.59 -21.43 0.70
C GLN A 77 0.39 -22.94 0.84
N LYS A 78 -0.71 -23.36 1.43
CA LYS A 78 -1.03 -24.80 1.53
C LYS A 78 -1.37 -25.43 0.18
N PHE A 79 -1.71 -24.65 -0.82
CA PHE A 79 -2.13 -25.13 -2.14
C PHE A 79 -1.11 -24.86 -3.25
N SER A 80 -0.14 -23.99 -3.02
CA SER A 80 0.92 -23.70 -3.97
C SER A 80 2.27 -24.16 -3.42
N SER A 81 2.58 -25.43 -3.61
CA SER A 81 3.89 -25.99 -3.30
C SER A 81 4.90 -25.71 -4.42
N PHE A 82 4.97 -24.51 -4.97
CA PHE A 82 5.95 -24.21 -6.00
C PHE A 82 6.54 -22.81 -5.88
N ASP A 83 7.87 -22.83 -5.82
CA ASP A 83 8.86 -21.79 -6.00
C ASP A 83 9.03 -20.79 -4.87
N GLU A 84 9.71 -21.32 -3.87
CA GLU A 84 10.61 -20.51 -3.05
C GLU A 84 11.81 -20.05 -3.90
N ASP A 85 11.60 -19.06 -4.74
CA ASP A 85 12.71 -18.21 -5.14
C ASP A 85 12.78 -17.01 -4.17
N THR A 86 13.08 -17.36 -2.92
CA THR A 86 13.20 -16.41 -1.81
C THR A 86 14.52 -15.63 -1.82
N SER A 87 15.29 -15.71 -2.90
CA SER A 87 16.66 -15.22 -2.88
C SER A 87 16.84 -13.77 -3.31
N SER A 88 15.78 -13.02 -3.64
CA SER A 88 15.94 -11.60 -3.94
C SER A 88 14.65 -10.78 -3.78
N THR A 89 14.01 -10.88 -2.63
CA THR A 89 12.96 -9.93 -2.29
C THR A 89 13.59 -8.58 -1.99
N LYS A 90 13.70 -7.76 -3.02
CA LYS A 90 14.02 -6.35 -2.84
C LYS A 90 12.77 -5.68 -2.29
N ASN A 91 12.70 -5.57 -0.99
CA ASN A 91 11.63 -4.86 -0.33
C ASN A 91 11.74 -3.36 -0.57
N PHE A 92 10.61 -2.71 -0.77
CA PHE A 92 10.53 -1.29 -1.03
C PHE A 92 9.64 -0.59 -0.01
N ILE A 93 9.88 0.67 0.19
CA ILE A 93 9.01 1.57 0.96
C ILE A 93 8.44 2.59 -0.01
N ILE A 94 7.11 2.63 -0.09
CA ILE A 94 6.38 3.67 -0.81
C ILE A 94 6.08 4.78 0.18
N ILE A 95 6.60 5.95 -0.05
CA ILE A 95 6.43 7.12 0.82
C ILE A 95 5.29 7.97 0.29
N LEU A 96 4.29 8.18 1.13
CA LEU A 96 3.11 8.97 0.86
C LEU A 96 2.95 10.05 1.91
N LYS A 97 2.26 11.11 1.53
CA LYS A 97 1.76 12.11 2.46
C LYS A 97 0.33 11.74 2.87
N VAL A 98 0.13 11.45 4.14
CA VAL A 98 -1.17 11.21 4.74
C VAL A 98 -1.50 12.40 5.63
N GLU A 99 -2.47 13.21 5.22
CA GLU A 99 -2.75 14.52 5.82
C GLU A 99 -1.52 15.44 5.79
N SER A 100 -0.93 15.75 6.93
CA SER A 100 0.29 16.57 7.05
C SER A 100 1.57 15.77 7.25
N ASP A 101 1.45 14.47 7.46
CA ASP A 101 2.57 13.60 7.84
C ASP A 101 3.02 12.71 6.69
N LEU A 102 4.31 12.42 6.64
CA LEU A 102 4.87 11.43 5.73
C LEU A 102 4.79 10.05 6.38
N VAL A 103 4.33 9.07 5.60
CA VAL A 103 4.20 7.68 6.03
C VAL A 103 4.82 6.78 4.97
N GLY A 104 5.58 5.78 5.40
CA GLY A 104 6.13 4.76 4.53
C GLY A 104 5.28 3.49 4.56
N PHE A 105 5.04 2.89 3.41
CA PHE A 105 4.33 1.62 3.26
C PHE A 105 5.28 0.57 2.72
N TYR A 106 5.50 -0.47 3.52
CA TYR A 106 6.38 -1.57 3.14
C TYR A 106 5.67 -2.52 2.17
N VAL A 107 6.30 -2.76 1.03
CA VAL A 107 5.80 -3.67 -0.01
C VAL A 107 6.90 -4.62 -0.46
N ASP A 108 6.51 -5.78 -0.97
CA ASP A 108 7.49 -6.80 -1.36
C ASP A 108 8.17 -6.48 -2.69
N GLN A 109 7.41 -5.95 -3.63
CA GLN A 109 7.91 -5.69 -4.98
C GLN A 109 7.16 -4.54 -5.66
N ILE A 110 7.90 -3.76 -6.44
CA ILE A 110 7.33 -2.80 -7.40
C ILE A 110 7.27 -3.48 -8.76
N ILE A 111 6.10 -3.49 -9.38
CA ILE A 111 5.87 -4.19 -10.64
C ILE A 111 6.00 -3.26 -11.84
N SER A 112 5.16 -2.21 -11.89
CA SER A 112 5.08 -1.34 -13.07
C SER A 112 4.42 -0.02 -12.76
N ILE A 113 4.65 0.95 -13.65
CA ILE A 113 3.89 2.18 -13.74
C ILE A 113 3.17 2.15 -15.08
N ASP A 114 1.86 2.31 -15.05
CA ASP A 114 0.99 2.28 -16.20
C ASP A 114 0.07 3.50 -16.23
N HIS A 115 -0.58 3.73 -17.35
CA HIS A 115 -1.57 4.78 -17.51
C HIS A 115 -2.93 4.17 -17.82
N VAL A 116 -3.94 4.63 -17.13
CA VAL A 116 -5.33 4.20 -17.32
C VAL A 116 -6.24 5.42 -17.49
N MET A 117 -7.36 5.18 -18.14
CA MET A 117 -8.43 6.16 -18.22
C MET A 117 -9.28 6.14 -16.95
N PRO A 118 -9.83 7.26 -16.50
CA PRO A 118 -10.70 7.29 -15.32
C PRO A 118 -11.89 6.33 -15.37
N ASP A 119 -12.44 6.08 -16.55
CA ASP A 119 -13.56 5.16 -16.76
C ASP A 119 -13.17 3.67 -16.70
N GLU A 120 -11.89 3.35 -16.75
CA GLU A 120 -11.38 2.00 -16.52
C GLU A 120 -11.35 1.60 -15.03
N ILE A 121 -11.53 2.57 -14.13
CA ILE A 121 -11.63 2.32 -12.69
C ILE A 121 -13.09 2.06 -12.36
N ILE A 122 -13.39 0.82 -11.99
CA ILE A 122 -14.75 0.38 -11.67
C ILE A 122 -14.89 0.33 -10.15
N GLY A 123 -15.95 0.96 -9.63
CA GLY A 123 -16.27 0.87 -8.20
C GLY A 123 -16.66 -0.54 -7.78
N LEU A 124 -16.37 -0.90 -6.54
CA LEU A 124 -16.82 -2.16 -5.97
C LEU A 124 -18.35 -2.20 -5.87
N SER A 125 -18.92 -3.29 -6.38
CA SER A 125 -20.33 -3.58 -6.14
C SER A 125 -20.56 -3.80 -4.64
N PRO A 126 -21.70 -3.32 -4.08
CA PRO A 126 -22.06 -3.55 -2.68
C PRO A 126 -22.06 -5.02 -2.26
N ILE A 127 -22.27 -5.93 -3.21
CA ILE A 127 -22.28 -7.38 -2.98
C ILE A 127 -20.90 -7.92 -2.58
N PHE A 128 -19.82 -7.27 -3.07
CA PHE A 128 -18.44 -7.69 -2.82
C PHE A 128 -17.78 -6.90 -1.68
N GLN A 129 -18.54 -6.08 -0.99
CA GLN A 129 -18.02 -5.31 0.13
C GLN A 129 -17.76 -6.23 1.32
N THR A 130 -16.51 -6.52 1.56
CA THR A 130 -16.06 -7.12 2.81
C THR A 130 -15.82 -6.05 3.85
N SER A 131 -16.17 -6.33 5.11
CA SER A 131 -16.21 -5.34 6.19
C SER A 131 -14.88 -4.65 6.53
N VAL A 132 -13.76 -5.12 6.01
CA VAL A 132 -12.43 -4.71 6.44
C VAL A 132 -11.76 -3.72 5.49
N ALA A 133 -12.17 -3.67 4.25
CA ALA A 133 -11.39 -3.01 3.20
C ALA A 133 -12.13 -1.92 2.42
N GLN A 134 -13.39 -1.64 2.76
CA GLN A 134 -14.24 -0.77 1.94
C GLN A 134 -13.78 0.68 1.91
N ASP A 135 -13.29 1.17 3.05
CA ASP A 135 -12.99 2.60 3.19
C ASP A 135 -11.75 3.01 2.39
N PHE A 136 -10.84 2.09 2.12
CA PHE A 136 -9.61 2.37 1.40
C PHE A 136 -9.47 1.66 0.05
N ILE A 137 -10.52 0.99 -0.42
CA ILE A 137 -10.58 0.51 -1.80
C ILE A 137 -11.22 1.59 -2.68
N LYS A 138 -10.43 2.12 -3.61
CA LYS A 138 -10.89 3.14 -4.55
C LYS A 138 -11.65 2.54 -5.72
N GLY A 139 -11.31 1.31 -6.11
CA GLY A 139 -11.96 0.63 -7.22
C GLY A 139 -11.19 -0.60 -7.66
N ILE A 140 -11.61 -1.13 -8.81
CA ILE A 140 -10.97 -2.26 -9.47
C ILE A 140 -10.61 -1.84 -10.90
N ILE A 141 -9.41 -2.17 -11.32
CA ILE A 141 -8.95 -1.99 -12.69
C ILE A 141 -8.75 -3.35 -13.32
N ASN A 142 -9.37 -3.57 -14.48
CA ASN A 142 -9.19 -4.81 -15.23
C ASN A 142 -8.02 -4.65 -16.20
N PHE A 143 -6.90 -5.25 -15.86
CA PHE A 143 -5.71 -5.30 -16.71
C PHE A 143 -5.56 -6.67 -17.32
N GLU A 144 -5.56 -6.76 -18.67
CA GLU A 144 -5.28 -8.01 -19.37
C GLU A 144 -6.02 -9.23 -18.78
N ASP A 145 -7.33 -9.08 -18.54
CA ASP A 145 -8.20 -10.08 -17.90
C ASP A 145 -7.86 -10.41 -16.44
N ARG A 146 -7.02 -9.60 -15.79
CA ARG A 146 -6.70 -9.72 -14.36
C ARG A 146 -7.19 -8.49 -13.61
N PRO A 147 -8.21 -8.63 -12.78
CA PRO A 147 -8.65 -7.52 -11.94
C PRO A 147 -7.62 -7.21 -10.86
N LYS A 148 -7.26 -5.94 -10.73
CA LYS A 148 -6.38 -5.42 -9.67
C LYS A 148 -7.15 -4.45 -8.80
N VAL A 149 -6.97 -4.57 -7.50
CA VAL A 149 -7.60 -3.67 -6.53
C VAL A 149 -6.79 -2.39 -6.43
N MET A 150 -7.46 -1.25 -6.66
CA MET A 150 -6.90 0.07 -6.45
C MET A 150 -7.18 0.54 -5.03
N LEU A 151 -6.12 0.83 -4.30
CA LEU A 151 -6.17 1.31 -2.93
C LEU A 151 -6.03 2.83 -2.86
N ASP A 152 -6.69 3.44 -1.89
CA ASP A 152 -6.42 4.78 -1.43
C ASP A 152 -5.70 4.70 -0.08
N LEU A 153 -4.38 4.73 -0.10
CA LEU A 153 -3.57 4.59 1.11
C LEU A 153 -3.69 5.81 2.05
N SER A 154 -4.16 6.96 1.55
CA SER A 154 -4.44 8.11 2.40
C SER A 154 -5.58 7.87 3.38
N LYS A 155 -6.48 6.96 3.05
CA LYS A 155 -7.65 6.59 3.88
C LYS A 155 -7.43 5.33 4.71
N ILE A 156 -6.22 4.79 4.72
CA ILE A 156 -5.94 3.51 5.37
C ILE A 156 -6.06 3.56 6.90
N PHE A 157 -6.00 4.74 7.47
CA PHE A 157 -6.09 4.94 8.91
C PHE A 157 -7.45 5.53 9.30
N SER A 158 -8.06 4.97 10.34
CA SER A 158 -9.15 5.62 11.05
C SER A 158 -8.65 6.84 11.85
N GLU A 159 -9.54 7.73 12.25
CA GLU A 159 -9.19 8.89 13.08
C GLU A 159 -8.53 8.48 14.41
N VAL A 160 -8.97 7.37 15.00
CA VAL A 160 -8.38 6.84 16.24
C VAL A 160 -6.96 6.33 15.99
N GLU A 161 -6.73 5.65 14.87
CA GLU A 161 -5.42 5.15 14.50
C GLU A 161 -4.44 6.28 14.20
N LYS A 162 -4.88 7.32 13.51
CA LYS A 162 -4.08 8.53 13.27
C LYS A 162 -3.60 9.17 14.58
N PHE A 163 -4.47 9.24 15.56
CA PHE A 163 -4.12 9.77 16.89
C PHE A 163 -3.06 8.91 17.58
N ARG A 164 -3.22 7.60 17.57
CA ARG A 164 -2.25 6.66 18.16
C ARG A 164 -0.87 6.73 17.50
N VAL A 165 -0.81 6.84 16.20
CA VAL A 165 0.44 6.99 15.45
C VAL A 165 1.15 8.28 15.85
N LYS A 166 0.43 9.37 16.04
CA LYS A 166 0.99 10.64 16.54
C LYS A 166 1.50 10.56 17.97
N GLU A 167 0.80 9.85 18.85
CA GLU A 167 1.25 9.62 20.23
C GLU A 167 2.56 8.83 20.26
N ASP A 168 2.69 7.79 19.44
CA ASP A 168 3.92 6.99 19.34
C ASP A 168 5.11 7.84 18.92
N LEU A 169 4.94 8.78 18.00
CA LEU A 169 5.98 9.74 17.62
C LEU A 169 6.37 10.69 18.75
N SER A 170 5.39 11.20 19.48
CA SER A 170 5.65 12.15 20.58
C SER A 170 6.37 11.50 21.77
N SER A 171 6.21 10.21 21.97
CA SER A 171 6.90 9.47 23.02
C SER A 171 8.39 9.21 22.73
N LEU A 172 8.84 9.49 21.50
CA LEU A 172 10.25 9.34 21.08
C LEU A 172 11.08 10.61 21.23
N THR A 173 10.44 11.71 21.49
CA THR A 173 11.08 12.99 21.82
C THR A 173 11.04 13.23 23.34
#